data_b68776f995945129775c33d2333fc4be
#
_entry.id   b68776f995945129775c33d2333fc4be
#
_cell.length_a   1.000
_cell.length_b   1.000
_cell.length_c   1.000
_cell.angle_alpha   90.00
_cell.angle_beta   90.00
_cell.angle_gamma   90.00
#
_symmetry.space_group_name_H-M   'P 1'
#
loop_
_entity.id
_entity.type
_entity.pdbx_description
1 polymer ?
#
loop_
_entity_poly.entity_id
_entity_poly.type
_entity_poly.pdbx_seq_one_letter_code
_entity_poly.pdbx_strand_id
1 'polypeptide(L)'
;MNKAFFLTCSALVALCLSSTAQAASPGFDCAKARSPSTEASICADAELAKLDRQMTQVYAAALKKARQQRPPVLKAEQRGWIKGRNDCWKSADQRQCIADSYRLRIAELQARYRLVTPTATVRYACDGNPANEVVATFFHTDPATLMAERGDAVSFMVQQPSASGARYQGRNEWLWEHQGEATIVWGYEAPEMRCQPTATPVAVTAPMATLAGTRWQLLAFQSMDDAQGTTRVADPARYTVTLGTDGRAAFRLDCNRGASSWQADASNNGSGTLRFGAIAMTRAMCGPGSLDGQLARHLPYVRSFVLKDGHLFMALLADGGIYEWAPVR
;
A
#
# COMPACT_ATOMS: atom_id res chain seq x y z
N MET A 1 -14.14 -74.30 -58.97
CA MET A 1 -13.53 -74.03 -57.66
C MET A 1 -13.30 -72.52 -57.57
N ASN A 2 -14.34 -71.74 -57.11
CA ASN A 2 -14.26 -70.25 -56.98
C ASN A 2 -14.32 -69.89 -55.52
N LYS A 3 -13.23 -69.25 -55.02
CA LYS A 3 -13.18 -68.69 -53.68
C LYS A 3 -13.60 -67.23 -53.77
N ALA A 4 -14.74 -66.90 -53.14
CA ALA A 4 -15.19 -65.52 -52.94
C ALA A 4 -14.44 -64.89 -51.75
N PHE A 5 -13.84 -63.73 -51.99
CA PHE A 5 -13.24 -62.87 -50.96
C PHE A 5 -14.25 -61.86 -50.47
N PHE A 6 -14.61 -61.89 -49.21
CA PHE A 6 -15.44 -60.84 -48.56
C PHE A 6 -14.51 -59.79 -47.99
N LEU A 7 -14.57 -58.60 -48.55
CA LEU A 7 -13.96 -57.39 -47.95
C LEU A 7 -14.94 -56.77 -46.91
N THR A 8 -14.56 -56.80 -45.65
CA THR A 8 -15.25 -56.07 -44.61
C THR A 8 -14.71 -54.65 -44.51
N CYS A 9 -15.55 -53.68 -44.87
CA CYS A 9 -15.24 -52.25 -44.76
C CYS A 9 -15.59 -51.80 -43.32
N SER A 10 -14.58 -51.61 -42.46
CA SER A 10 -14.71 -51.02 -41.11
C SER A 10 -14.79 -49.51 -41.21
N ALA A 11 -15.96 -48.92 -41.01
CA ALA A 11 -16.14 -47.48 -40.91
C ALA A 11 -15.68 -46.99 -39.52
N LEU A 12 -14.55 -46.29 -39.46
CA LEU A 12 -14.12 -45.53 -38.28
C LEU A 12 -14.97 -44.25 -38.18
N VAL A 13 -15.87 -44.23 -37.19
CA VAL A 13 -16.59 -43.01 -36.81
C VAL A 13 -15.64 -42.20 -35.91
N ALA A 14 -15.05 -41.11 -36.43
CA ALA A 14 -14.30 -40.12 -35.65
C ALA A 14 -15.27 -39.27 -34.86
N LEU A 15 -15.38 -39.51 -33.53
CA LEU A 15 -16.06 -38.60 -32.60
C LEU A 15 -15.21 -37.34 -32.45
N CYS A 16 -15.62 -36.25 -33.12
CA CYS A 16 -15.13 -34.89 -32.82
C CYS A 16 -15.69 -34.47 -31.45
N LEU A 17 -14.88 -34.62 -30.39
CA LEU A 17 -15.12 -34.00 -29.10
C LEU A 17 -14.90 -32.48 -29.27
N SER A 18 -15.99 -31.77 -29.55
CA SER A 18 -16.03 -30.31 -29.47
C SER A 18 -15.86 -29.91 -28.01
N SER A 19 -14.64 -29.58 -27.61
CA SER A 19 -14.36 -28.95 -26.32
C SER A 19 -15.04 -27.58 -26.34
N THR A 20 -16.26 -27.49 -25.83
CA THR A 20 -16.86 -26.20 -25.49
C THR A 20 -15.99 -25.56 -24.40
N ALA A 21 -15.14 -24.62 -24.76
CA ALA A 21 -14.47 -23.76 -23.81
C ALA A 21 -15.59 -23.08 -23.00
N GLN A 22 -15.81 -23.55 -21.79
CA GLN A 22 -16.75 -22.93 -20.86
C GLN A 22 -16.22 -21.54 -20.57
N ALA A 23 -16.88 -20.52 -21.10
CA ALA A 23 -16.58 -19.13 -20.77
C ALA A 23 -16.70 -19.00 -19.24
N ALA A 24 -15.57 -18.70 -18.60
CA ALA A 24 -15.52 -18.68 -17.16
C ALA A 24 -16.46 -17.59 -16.62
N SER A 25 -17.43 -17.96 -15.78
CA SER A 25 -18.46 -17.09 -15.20
C SER A 25 -17.86 -15.94 -14.37
N PRO A 26 -18.51 -14.79 -14.19
CA PRO A 26 -18.10 -13.73 -13.27
C PRO A 26 -18.11 -14.21 -11.81
N GLY A 27 -17.69 -13.35 -10.88
CA GLY A 27 -17.65 -13.66 -9.44
C GLY A 27 -19.03 -13.71 -8.75
N PHE A 28 -20.11 -13.50 -9.50
CA PHE A 28 -21.50 -13.59 -9.03
C PHE A 28 -22.33 -14.56 -9.89
N ASP A 29 -23.51 -14.92 -9.39
CA ASP A 29 -24.42 -15.89 -10.02
C ASP A 29 -25.21 -15.24 -11.17
N CYS A 30 -24.90 -15.61 -12.40
CA CYS A 30 -25.57 -15.12 -13.61
C CYS A 30 -27.06 -15.50 -13.70
N ALA A 31 -27.50 -16.57 -13.04
CA ALA A 31 -28.92 -16.93 -13.02
C ALA A 31 -29.81 -15.90 -12.31
N LYS A 32 -29.18 -15.04 -11.50
CA LYS A 32 -29.84 -13.91 -10.80
C LYS A 32 -29.80 -12.60 -11.56
N ALA A 33 -29.00 -12.50 -12.63
CA ALA A 33 -28.88 -11.30 -13.45
C ALA A 33 -30.12 -11.17 -14.37
N ARG A 34 -30.91 -10.11 -14.16
CA ARG A 34 -32.10 -9.83 -14.95
C ARG A 34 -31.81 -8.86 -16.08
N SER A 35 -32.25 -9.15 -17.29
CA SER A 35 -32.13 -8.18 -18.41
C SER A 35 -33.28 -7.18 -18.37
N PRO A 36 -33.04 -5.89 -18.66
CA PRO A 36 -31.73 -5.29 -18.94
C PRO A 36 -31.03 -4.86 -17.62
N SER A 37 -29.79 -5.33 -17.41
CA SER A 37 -28.94 -4.87 -16.28
C SER A 37 -27.49 -4.94 -16.67
N THR A 38 -26.63 -4.20 -15.97
CA THR A 38 -25.17 -4.26 -16.12
C THR A 38 -24.64 -5.68 -15.80
N GLU A 39 -25.22 -6.34 -14.82
CA GLU A 39 -24.88 -7.72 -14.46
C GLU A 39 -25.19 -8.69 -15.61
N ALA A 40 -26.33 -8.52 -16.30
CA ALA A 40 -26.65 -9.33 -17.49
C ALA A 40 -25.64 -9.07 -18.63
N SER A 41 -25.23 -7.84 -18.86
CA SER A 41 -24.19 -7.50 -19.84
C SER A 41 -22.84 -8.15 -19.50
N ILE A 42 -22.45 -8.16 -18.21
CA ILE A 42 -21.22 -8.80 -17.73
C ILE A 42 -21.29 -10.31 -17.94
N CYS A 43 -22.43 -10.94 -17.70
CA CYS A 43 -22.64 -12.38 -17.91
C CYS A 43 -22.58 -12.78 -19.39
N ALA A 44 -23.00 -11.90 -20.28
CA ALA A 44 -23.03 -12.13 -21.73
C ALA A 44 -21.67 -11.91 -22.40
N ASP A 45 -20.70 -11.25 -21.74
CA ASP A 45 -19.40 -10.88 -22.29
C ASP A 45 -18.26 -11.54 -21.52
N ALA A 46 -17.47 -12.39 -22.19
CA ALA A 46 -16.38 -13.14 -21.57
C ALA A 46 -15.27 -12.27 -20.97
N GLU A 47 -14.97 -11.12 -21.61
CA GLU A 47 -13.94 -10.19 -21.11
C GLU A 47 -14.44 -9.41 -19.89
N LEU A 48 -15.70 -8.97 -19.88
CA LEU A 48 -16.31 -8.35 -18.71
C LEU A 48 -16.39 -9.33 -17.53
N ALA A 49 -16.78 -10.58 -17.79
CA ALA A 49 -16.78 -11.64 -16.79
C ALA A 49 -15.38 -11.91 -16.21
N LYS A 50 -14.34 -11.87 -17.04
CA LYS A 50 -12.93 -11.97 -16.61
C LYS A 50 -12.52 -10.80 -15.71
N LEU A 51 -12.86 -9.57 -16.09
CA LEU A 51 -12.60 -8.37 -15.29
C LEU A 51 -13.32 -8.43 -13.93
N ASP A 52 -14.55 -8.92 -13.88
CA ASP A 52 -15.30 -9.09 -12.63
C ASP A 52 -14.63 -10.10 -11.69
N ARG A 53 -14.15 -11.22 -12.22
CA ARG A 53 -13.36 -12.18 -11.41
C ARG A 53 -12.08 -11.55 -10.84
N GLN A 54 -11.35 -10.83 -11.69
CA GLN A 54 -10.14 -10.11 -11.25
C GLN A 54 -10.48 -9.10 -10.16
N MET A 55 -11.54 -8.32 -10.33
CA MET A 55 -12.05 -7.40 -9.32
C MET A 55 -12.34 -8.10 -8.00
N THR A 56 -13.03 -9.24 -8.04
CA THR A 56 -13.36 -10.03 -6.86
C THR A 56 -12.09 -10.44 -6.09
N GLN A 57 -11.07 -10.92 -6.80
CA GLN A 57 -9.79 -11.32 -6.21
C GLN A 57 -9.05 -10.14 -5.59
N VAL A 58 -8.92 -9.03 -6.34
CA VAL A 58 -8.23 -7.81 -5.90
C VAL A 58 -8.93 -7.19 -4.71
N TYR A 59 -10.27 -7.11 -4.73
CA TYR A 59 -11.07 -6.61 -3.62
C TYR A 59 -10.91 -7.45 -2.34
N ALA A 60 -10.92 -8.79 -2.48
CA ALA A 60 -10.68 -9.68 -1.35
C ALA A 60 -9.27 -9.50 -0.74
N ALA A 61 -8.25 -9.28 -1.58
CA ALA A 61 -6.90 -8.98 -1.12
C ALA A 61 -6.83 -7.60 -0.42
N ALA A 62 -7.48 -6.57 -1.00
CA ALA A 62 -7.58 -5.24 -0.41
C ALA A 62 -8.28 -5.27 0.96
N LEU A 63 -9.36 -6.04 1.11
CA LEU A 63 -10.04 -6.22 2.39
C LEU A 63 -9.13 -6.80 3.49
N LYS A 64 -8.22 -7.72 3.13
CA LYS A 64 -7.23 -8.26 4.09
C LYS A 64 -6.28 -7.17 4.56
N LYS A 65 -5.80 -6.32 3.66
CA LYS A 65 -4.93 -5.17 3.98
C LYS A 65 -5.67 -4.08 4.77
N ALA A 66 -6.95 -3.82 4.43
CA ALA A 66 -7.77 -2.78 5.05
C ALA A 66 -8.30 -3.13 6.46
N ARG A 67 -8.01 -4.30 7.02
CA ARG A 67 -8.54 -4.75 8.33
C ARG A 67 -8.29 -3.76 9.48
N GLN A 68 -7.19 -3.02 9.39
CA GLN A 68 -6.79 -2.04 10.42
C GLN A 68 -7.12 -0.60 10.03
N GLN A 69 -7.69 -0.36 8.84
CA GLN A 69 -8.07 0.98 8.39
C GLN A 69 -9.19 1.54 9.26
N ARG A 70 -9.00 2.78 9.72
CA ARG A 70 -10.00 3.52 10.49
C ARG A 70 -10.18 4.92 9.88
N PRO A 71 -11.40 5.33 9.53
CA PRO A 71 -12.62 4.54 9.46
C PRO A 71 -12.57 3.45 8.37
N PRO A 72 -13.38 2.37 8.47
CA PRO A 72 -13.37 1.25 7.50
C PRO A 72 -14.16 1.61 6.23
N VAL A 73 -13.60 2.46 5.39
CA VAL A 73 -14.30 3.06 4.23
C VAL A 73 -14.39 2.13 3.01
N LEU A 74 -13.48 1.15 2.84
CA LEU A 74 -13.37 0.34 1.62
C LEU A 74 -14.69 -0.33 1.19
N LYS A 75 -15.48 -0.84 2.14
CA LYS A 75 -16.78 -1.48 1.83
C LYS A 75 -17.81 -0.48 1.31
N ALA A 76 -17.80 0.75 1.83
CA ALA A 76 -18.68 1.82 1.37
C ALA A 76 -18.28 2.31 -0.03
N GLU A 77 -16.98 2.50 -0.25
CA GLU A 77 -16.42 2.86 -1.55
C GLU A 77 -16.73 1.80 -2.61
N GLN A 78 -16.62 0.51 -2.28
CA GLN A 78 -16.95 -0.56 -3.22
C GLN A 78 -18.45 -0.55 -3.61
N ARG A 79 -19.34 -0.32 -2.66
CA ARG A 79 -20.78 -0.15 -2.98
C ARG A 79 -21.04 1.05 -3.87
N GLY A 80 -20.35 2.18 -3.60
CA GLY A 80 -20.41 3.39 -4.43
C GLY A 80 -19.91 3.11 -5.85
N TRP A 81 -18.77 2.42 -5.98
CA TRP A 81 -18.21 2.04 -7.27
C TRP A 81 -19.17 1.14 -8.08
N ILE A 82 -19.79 0.13 -7.45
CA ILE A 82 -20.79 -0.74 -8.13
C ILE A 82 -21.92 0.10 -8.71
N LYS A 83 -22.44 1.07 -7.96
CA LYS A 83 -23.50 1.99 -8.44
C LYS A 83 -23.01 2.81 -9.65
N GLY A 84 -21.80 3.37 -9.56
CA GLY A 84 -21.20 4.13 -10.67
C GLY A 84 -20.98 3.30 -11.92
N ARG A 85 -20.46 2.05 -11.77
CA ARG A 85 -20.34 1.10 -12.89
C ARG A 85 -21.71 0.81 -13.53
N ASN A 86 -22.74 0.67 -12.70
CA ASN A 86 -24.08 0.37 -13.21
C ASN A 86 -24.71 1.57 -13.95
N ASP A 87 -24.19 2.79 -13.77
CA ASP A 87 -24.59 3.97 -14.53
C ASP A 87 -24.05 4.00 -15.97
N CYS A 88 -23.20 3.04 -16.36
CA CYS A 88 -22.67 2.91 -17.74
C CYS A 88 -23.75 2.77 -18.82
N TRP A 89 -25.00 2.44 -18.48
CA TRP A 89 -26.10 2.48 -19.42
C TRP A 89 -26.35 3.88 -20.03
N LYS A 90 -25.83 4.93 -19.40
CA LYS A 90 -25.89 6.33 -19.90
C LYS A 90 -24.81 6.64 -20.95
N SER A 91 -23.81 5.76 -21.09
CA SER A 91 -22.70 5.94 -22.03
C SER A 91 -23.10 5.55 -23.46
N ALA A 92 -22.53 6.20 -24.46
CA ALA A 92 -22.69 5.82 -25.86
C ALA A 92 -22.11 4.42 -26.14
N ASP A 93 -21.04 4.02 -25.44
CA ASP A 93 -20.51 2.66 -25.44
C ASP A 93 -20.55 2.10 -24.01
N GLN A 94 -21.66 1.43 -23.70
CA GLN A 94 -21.87 0.82 -22.40
C GLN A 94 -20.82 -0.24 -22.08
N ARG A 95 -20.45 -1.08 -23.04
CA ARG A 95 -19.49 -2.16 -22.86
C ARG A 95 -18.12 -1.61 -22.48
N GLN A 96 -17.63 -0.61 -23.23
CA GLN A 96 -16.34 0.01 -22.97
C GLN A 96 -16.35 0.73 -21.61
N CYS A 97 -17.41 1.47 -21.30
CA CYS A 97 -17.58 2.13 -19.99
C CYS A 97 -17.47 1.14 -18.82
N ILE A 98 -18.14 -0.04 -18.92
CA ILE A 98 -18.06 -1.07 -17.89
C ILE A 98 -16.63 -1.60 -17.78
N ALA A 99 -15.97 -1.91 -18.91
CA ALA A 99 -14.60 -2.43 -18.93
C ALA A 99 -13.63 -1.43 -18.28
N ASP A 100 -13.71 -0.15 -18.62
CA ASP A 100 -12.84 0.90 -18.09
C ASP A 100 -13.09 1.15 -16.60
N SER A 101 -14.35 1.09 -16.16
CA SER A 101 -14.70 1.14 -14.74
C SER A 101 -14.02 0.02 -13.93
N TYR A 102 -14.00 -1.21 -14.46
CA TYR A 102 -13.31 -2.32 -13.82
C TYR A 102 -11.80 -2.12 -13.78
N ARG A 103 -11.16 -1.79 -14.93
CA ARG A 103 -9.71 -1.59 -15.01
C ARG A 103 -9.25 -0.52 -14.04
N LEU A 104 -9.94 0.62 -14.05
CA LEU A 104 -9.62 1.73 -13.15
C LEU A 104 -9.72 1.35 -11.67
N ARG A 105 -10.81 0.65 -11.27
CA ARG A 105 -10.98 0.24 -9.87
C ARG A 105 -9.98 -0.81 -9.44
N ILE A 106 -9.65 -1.76 -10.32
CA ILE A 106 -8.62 -2.78 -10.08
C ILE A 106 -7.28 -2.09 -9.84
N ALA A 107 -6.88 -1.18 -10.74
CA ALA A 107 -5.64 -0.43 -10.62
C ALA A 107 -5.59 0.44 -9.34
N GLU A 108 -6.69 1.10 -8.99
CA GLU A 108 -6.82 1.87 -7.75
C GLU A 108 -6.60 0.99 -6.51
N LEU A 109 -7.27 -0.15 -6.42
CA LEU A 109 -7.13 -1.05 -5.28
C LEU A 109 -5.72 -1.66 -5.20
N GLN A 110 -5.12 -2.00 -6.35
CA GLN A 110 -3.74 -2.50 -6.42
C GLN A 110 -2.73 -1.49 -5.90
N ALA A 111 -2.85 -0.23 -6.31
CA ALA A 111 -1.95 0.85 -5.89
C ALA A 111 -2.19 1.23 -4.41
N ARG A 112 -3.43 1.55 -4.04
CA ARG A 112 -3.80 2.04 -2.70
C ARG A 112 -3.46 1.05 -1.59
N TYR A 113 -3.70 -0.24 -1.84
CA TYR A 113 -3.44 -1.31 -0.86
C TYR A 113 -2.11 -2.03 -1.08
N ARG A 114 -1.25 -1.50 -2.00
CA ARG A 114 0.06 -2.08 -2.33
C ARG A 114 -0.03 -3.58 -2.58
N LEU A 115 -0.97 -3.98 -3.44
CA LEU A 115 -1.16 -5.38 -3.86
C LEU A 115 -0.20 -5.76 -4.98
N VAL A 116 0.41 -4.78 -5.60
CA VAL A 116 1.52 -4.91 -6.57
C VAL A 116 2.70 -4.10 -6.07
N THR A 117 3.90 -4.53 -6.43
CA THR A 117 5.14 -3.86 -6.04
C THR A 117 5.24 -2.50 -6.77
N PRO A 118 5.57 -1.41 -6.06
CA PRO A 118 5.90 -0.14 -6.71
C PRO A 118 7.06 -0.28 -7.69
N THR A 119 7.00 0.41 -8.82
CA THR A 119 8.11 0.49 -9.78
C THR A 119 9.15 1.53 -9.37
N ALA A 120 8.69 2.61 -8.74
CA ALA A 120 9.56 3.67 -8.21
C ALA A 120 8.83 4.44 -7.10
N THR A 121 9.60 5.06 -6.22
CA THR A 121 9.12 6.10 -5.30
C THR A 121 10.08 7.27 -5.40
N VAL A 122 9.55 8.45 -5.72
CA VAL A 122 10.31 9.68 -5.88
C VAL A 122 9.80 10.71 -4.86
N ARG A 123 10.72 11.35 -4.17
CA ARG A 123 10.43 12.50 -3.31
C ARG A 123 10.76 13.76 -4.07
N TYR A 124 9.86 14.69 -4.11
CA TYR A 124 10.01 15.99 -4.74
C TYR A 124 9.99 17.09 -3.71
N ALA A 125 10.98 18.01 -3.77
CA ALA A 125 10.90 19.31 -3.11
C ALA A 125 10.37 20.33 -4.10
N CYS A 126 9.29 21.01 -3.74
CA CYS A 126 8.60 21.93 -4.63
C CYS A 126 8.94 23.38 -4.29
N ASP A 127 9.05 24.22 -5.33
CA ASP A 127 9.31 25.66 -5.26
C ASP A 127 10.57 26.03 -4.44
N GLY A 128 11.60 25.17 -4.52
CA GLY A 128 12.85 25.37 -3.79
C GLY A 128 12.74 25.21 -2.26
N ASN A 129 11.60 24.76 -1.75
CA ASN A 129 11.36 24.57 -0.33
C ASN A 129 11.32 23.07 0.03
N PRO A 130 12.31 22.53 0.77
CA PRO A 130 12.32 21.12 1.18
C PRO A 130 11.11 20.70 2.05
N ALA A 131 10.48 21.66 2.75
CA ALA A 131 9.29 21.39 3.55
C ALA A 131 8.02 21.25 2.68
N ASN A 132 8.04 21.73 1.43
CA ASN A 132 6.98 21.53 0.45
C ASN A 132 7.25 20.22 -0.32
N GLU A 133 7.13 19.10 0.36
CA GLU A 133 7.43 17.77 -0.18
C GLU A 133 6.20 17.11 -0.80
N VAL A 134 6.38 16.49 -1.95
CA VAL A 134 5.43 15.53 -2.53
C VAL A 134 6.14 14.20 -2.73
N VAL A 135 5.58 13.11 -2.21
CA VAL A 135 6.08 11.75 -2.41
C VAL A 135 5.22 11.06 -3.44
N ALA A 136 5.78 10.69 -4.58
CA ALA A 136 5.09 9.99 -5.66
C ALA A 136 5.55 8.53 -5.73
N THR A 137 4.63 7.59 -5.55
CA THR A 137 4.85 6.16 -5.66
C THR A 137 4.17 5.64 -6.92
N PHE A 138 4.96 5.14 -7.88
CA PHE A 138 4.52 4.69 -9.19
C PHE A 138 4.26 3.19 -9.20
N PHE A 139 3.24 2.76 -9.99
CA PHE A 139 2.84 1.36 -10.10
C PHE A 139 2.62 0.97 -11.56
N HIS A 140 3.11 -0.22 -11.92
CA HIS A 140 2.83 -0.84 -13.22
C HIS A 140 1.49 -1.60 -13.13
N THR A 141 0.39 -0.84 -13.13
CA THR A 141 -0.99 -1.32 -13.20
C THR A 141 -1.54 -1.09 -14.62
N ASP A 142 -2.75 -1.56 -14.90
CA ASP A 142 -3.46 -1.27 -16.16
C ASP A 142 -4.81 -0.59 -15.84
N PRO A 143 -4.92 0.73 -16.10
CA PRO A 143 -3.88 1.68 -16.55
C PRO A 143 -2.77 1.90 -15.52
N ALA A 144 -1.59 2.39 -15.95
CA ALA A 144 -0.50 2.75 -15.04
C ALA A 144 -0.93 3.87 -14.09
N THR A 145 -0.52 3.76 -12.82
CA THR A 145 -0.99 4.66 -11.77
C THR A 145 0.14 5.14 -10.87
N LEU A 146 -0.13 6.21 -10.13
CA LEU A 146 0.68 6.64 -9.02
C LEU A 146 -0.19 7.01 -7.80
N MET A 147 0.39 6.85 -6.61
CA MET A 147 -0.09 7.42 -5.36
C MET A 147 0.81 8.59 -5.00
N ALA A 148 0.27 9.80 -4.96
CA ALA A 148 0.98 10.98 -4.50
C ALA A 148 0.55 11.34 -3.08
N GLU A 149 1.51 11.66 -2.23
CA GLU A 149 1.30 12.02 -0.84
C GLU A 149 1.91 13.41 -0.59
N ARG A 150 1.13 14.32 0.01
CA ARG A 150 1.59 15.66 0.42
C ARG A 150 1.02 15.98 1.80
N GLY A 151 1.90 15.99 2.80
CA GLY A 151 1.45 16.03 4.19
C GLY A 151 0.60 14.80 4.52
N ASP A 152 -0.60 15.02 5.03
CA ASP A 152 -1.61 14.00 5.34
C ASP A 152 -2.56 13.69 4.17
N ALA A 153 -2.48 14.45 3.08
CA ALA A 153 -3.33 14.25 1.90
C ALA A 153 -2.73 13.25 0.92
N VAL A 154 -3.58 12.40 0.35
CA VAL A 154 -3.20 11.35 -0.61
C VAL A 154 -4.06 11.47 -1.86
N SER A 155 -3.43 11.51 -3.03
CA SER A 155 -4.10 11.51 -4.33
C SER A 155 -3.74 10.25 -5.12
N PHE A 156 -4.76 9.55 -5.62
CA PHE A 156 -4.63 8.50 -6.61
C PHE A 156 -4.71 9.13 -8.00
N MET A 157 -3.70 8.86 -8.83
CA MET A 157 -3.60 9.43 -10.17
C MET A 157 -3.38 8.34 -11.21
N VAL A 158 -3.92 8.57 -12.40
CA VAL A 158 -3.86 7.67 -13.55
C VAL A 158 -3.03 8.31 -14.65
N GLN A 159 -2.17 7.52 -15.26
CA GLN A 159 -1.36 7.98 -16.38
C GLN A 159 -2.22 8.43 -17.55
N GLN A 160 -1.87 9.57 -18.13
CA GLN A 160 -2.53 10.16 -19.27
C GLN A 160 -1.57 10.20 -20.47
N PRO A 161 -2.08 10.21 -21.70
CA PRO A 161 -1.28 10.48 -22.87
C PRO A 161 -0.53 11.81 -22.72
N SER A 162 0.77 11.82 -23.05
CA SER A 162 1.62 13.00 -23.04
C SER A 162 2.56 12.96 -24.24
N ALA A 163 2.83 14.12 -24.85
CA ALA A 163 3.76 14.23 -25.96
C ALA A 163 5.21 13.95 -25.53
N SER A 164 5.53 14.18 -24.27
CA SER A 164 6.84 13.92 -23.67
C SER A 164 6.72 13.73 -22.17
N GLY A 165 7.61 12.95 -21.57
CA GLY A 165 7.57 12.63 -20.15
C GLY A 165 6.37 11.78 -19.76
N ALA A 166 6.03 11.76 -18.47
CA ALA A 166 4.93 10.99 -17.93
C ALA A 166 3.96 11.92 -17.19
N ARG A 167 2.70 11.96 -17.64
CA ARG A 167 1.65 12.76 -17.02
C ARG A 167 0.66 11.87 -16.29
N TYR A 168 0.31 12.27 -15.07
CA TYR A 168 -0.66 11.57 -14.23
C TYR A 168 -1.74 12.56 -13.78
N GLN A 169 -3.00 12.12 -13.80
CA GLN A 169 -4.16 12.92 -13.44
C GLN A 169 -4.92 12.27 -12.30
N GLY A 170 -5.12 13.00 -11.21
CA GLY A 170 -6.01 12.70 -10.11
C GLY A 170 -7.36 13.40 -10.28
N ARG A 171 -8.06 13.63 -9.16
CA ARG A 171 -9.37 14.31 -9.16
C ARG A 171 -9.22 15.82 -9.43
N ASN A 172 -8.40 16.47 -8.63
CA ASN A 172 -8.07 17.90 -8.73
C ASN A 172 -6.55 18.13 -8.74
N GLU A 173 -5.79 17.07 -8.78
CA GLU A 173 -4.33 17.07 -8.77
C GLU A 173 -3.81 16.50 -10.07
N TRP A 174 -2.65 16.95 -10.49
CA TRP A 174 -1.91 16.31 -11.56
C TRP A 174 -0.40 16.43 -11.35
N LEU A 175 0.33 15.49 -11.91
CA LEU A 175 1.78 15.45 -11.92
C LEU A 175 2.26 15.20 -13.34
N TRP A 176 3.17 16.03 -13.82
CA TRP A 176 3.85 15.85 -15.09
C TRP A 176 5.35 15.80 -14.86
N GLU A 177 5.92 14.62 -15.06
CA GLU A 177 7.37 14.39 -14.99
C GLU A 177 7.97 14.57 -16.37
N HIS A 178 8.97 15.45 -16.47
CA HIS A 178 9.66 15.75 -17.72
C HIS A 178 11.10 16.17 -17.45
N GLN A 179 12.07 15.57 -18.15
CA GLN A 179 13.50 15.91 -18.09
C GLN A 179 14.10 15.88 -16.67
N GLY A 180 13.59 15.01 -15.79
CA GLY A 180 14.09 14.87 -14.42
C GLY A 180 13.50 15.84 -13.41
N GLU A 181 12.56 16.69 -13.82
CA GLU A 181 11.78 17.58 -12.96
C GLU A 181 10.31 17.17 -13.01
N ALA A 182 9.51 17.64 -12.06
CA ALA A 182 8.07 17.48 -12.07
C ALA A 182 7.36 18.82 -11.90
N THR A 183 6.31 19.06 -12.71
CA THR A 183 5.32 20.09 -12.42
C THR A 183 4.14 19.42 -11.76
N ILE A 184 3.70 19.96 -10.61
CA ILE A 184 2.62 19.37 -9.80
C ILE A 184 1.59 20.46 -9.49
N VAL A 185 0.31 20.13 -9.70
CA VAL A 185 -0.82 20.90 -9.16
C VAL A 185 -1.47 20.07 -8.07
N TRP A 186 -1.75 20.69 -6.93
CA TRP A 186 -2.33 20.02 -5.76
C TRP A 186 -3.57 20.73 -5.28
N GLY A 187 -4.73 20.33 -5.80
CA GLY A 187 -6.03 20.86 -5.46
C GLY A 187 -6.73 21.58 -6.61
N TYR A 188 -8.00 21.92 -6.38
CA TYR A 188 -8.82 22.60 -7.38
C TYR A 188 -8.31 24.04 -7.59
N GLU A 189 -8.05 24.41 -8.85
CA GLU A 189 -7.52 25.73 -9.26
C GLU A 189 -6.24 26.15 -8.50
N ALA A 190 -5.49 25.18 -7.92
CA ALA A 190 -4.23 25.47 -7.24
C ALA A 190 -3.14 25.84 -8.25
N PRO A 191 -2.17 26.70 -7.86
CA PRO A 191 -1.06 27.07 -8.72
C PRO A 191 -0.16 25.85 -9.00
N GLU A 192 0.54 25.89 -10.13
CA GLU A 192 1.57 24.94 -10.48
C GLU A 192 2.79 25.12 -9.56
N MET A 193 3.28 24.02 -9.03
CA MET A 193 4.52 23.93 -8.28
C MET A 193 5.61 23.33 -9.17
N ARG A 194 6.80 23.91 -9.18
CA ARG A 194 7.99 23.32 -9.80
C ARG A 194 8.72 22.47 -8.79
N CYS A 195 8.83 21.18 -9.06
CA CYS A 195 9.29 20.22 -8.10
C CYS A 195 10.52 19.49 -8.64
N GLN A 196 11.56 19.41 -7.82
CA GLN A 196 12.78 18.68 -8.16
C GLN A 196 12.91 17.45 -7.27
N PRO A 197 13.37 16.32 -7.81
CA PRO A 197 13.65 15.15 -7.00
C PRO A 197 14.66 15.50 -5.91
N THR A 198 14.31 15.30 -4.66
CA THR A 198 15.26 15.40 -3.55
C THR A 198 16.10 14.15 -3.53
N ALA A 199 17.36 14.27 -3.96
CA ALA A 199 18.40 13.23 -3.96
C ALA A 199 17.96 11.85 -4.49
N THR A 200 18.58 11.45 -5.56
CA THR A 200 18.63 10.14 -6.24
C THR A 200 17.36 9.27 -6.09
N PRO A 201 16.70 8.91 -7.20
CA PRO A 201 15.74 7.81 -7.16
C PRO A 201 16.47 6.64 -6.50
N VAL A 202 16.05 6.25 -5.32
CA VAL A 202 16.52 5.00 -4.75
C VAL A 202 15.96 3.94 -5.68
N ALA A 203 16.74 3.58 -6.70
CA ALA A 203 16.58 2.32 -7.37
C ALA A 203 16.51 1.29 -6.25
N VAL A 204 15.38 0.56 -6.16
CA VAL A 204 15.12 -0.42 -5.11
C VAL A 204 16.06 -1.60 -5.31
N THR A 205 17.33 -1.39 -4.98
CA THR A 205 18.39 -2.39 -4.87
C THR A 205 19.22 -2.20 -3.59
N ALA A 206 18.69 -1.42 -2.61
CA ALA A 206 19.20 -1.54 -1.26
C ALA A 206 18.48 -2.73 -0.59
N PRO A 207 19.20 -3.65 0.08
CA PRO A 207 18.56 -4.66 0.89
C PRO A 207 17.61 -3.93 1.85
N MET A 208 16.39 -4.41 1.99
CA MET A 208 15.42 -3.90 2.96
C MET A 208 16.19 -3.67 4.26
N ALA A 209 16.26 -2.41 4.72
CA ALA A 209 16.81 -2.14 6.04
C ALA A 209 15.88 -2.83 7.04
N THR A 210 16.16 -4.09 7.31
CA THR A 210 15.42 -4.89 8.27
C THR A 210 15.77 -4.33 9.63
N LEU A 211 14.78 -4.02 10.45
CA LEU A 211 15.03 -3.69 11.85
C LEU A 211 15.67 -4.85 12.60
N ALA A 212 15.61 -6.05 12.02
CA ALA A 212 16.20 -7.27 12.60
C ALA A 212 17.73 -7.17 12.68
N GLY A 213 18.28 -7.50 13.84
CA GLY A 213 19.70 -7.42 14.12
C GLY A 213 20.22 -6.03 14.45
N THR A 214 19.34 -5.03 14.61
CA THR A 214 19.72 -3.64 14.88
C THR A 214 19.62 -3.27 16.37
N ARG A 215 20.41 -2.27 16.77
CA ARG A 215 20.41 -1.73 18.14
C ARG A 215 20.32 -0.21 18.08
N TRP A 216 19.43 0.33 18.91
CA TRP A 216 19.09 1.75 18.91
C TRP A 216 19.15 2.34 20.32
N GLN A 217 19.50 3.62 20.42
CA GLN A 217 19.51 4.39 21.65
C GLN A 217 18.57 5.59 21.53
N LEU A 218 17.81 5.87 22.59
CA LEU A 218 16.79 6.90 22.61
C LEU A 218 17.41 8.30 22.63
N LEU A 219 16.99 9.17 21.70
CA LEU A 219 17.38 10.58 21.65
C LEU A 219 16.32 11.51 22.23
N ALA A 220 15.06 11.29 21.87
CA ALA A 220 13.96 12.17 22.25
C ALA A 220 12.62 11.48 22.25
N PHE A 221 11.68 12.05 22.98
CA PHE A 221 10.26 11.77 22.89
C PHE A 221 9.53 13.08 22.56
N GLN A 222 8.80 13.09 21.45
CA GLN A 222 7.91 14.17 21.04
C GLN A 222 6.48 13.80 21.41
N SER A 223 5.91 14.52 22.38
CA SER A 223 4.49 14.42 22.71
C SER A 223 3.65 15.07 21.61
N MET A 224 2.46 14.55 21.33
CA MET A 224 1.45 15.22 20.51
C MET A 224 0.60 16.22 21.31
N ASP A 225 0.82 16.28 22.64
CA ASP A 225 0.29 17.34 23.48
C ASP A 225 1.25 18.54 23.41
N ASP A 226 0.81 19.64 22.82
CA ASP A 226 1.60 20.87 22.66
C ASP A 226 2.13 21.43 23.97
N ALA A 227 1.44 21.17 25.10
CA ALA A 227 1.86 21.60 26.42
C ALA A 227 3.08 20.82 26.95
N GLN A 228 3.32 19.60 26.47
CA GLN A 228 4.44 18.76 26.89
C GLN A 228 5.67 18.88 25.97
N GLY A 229 5.45 19.19 24.69
CA GLY A 229 6.50 19.40 23.71
C GLY A 229 7.45 18.22 23.53
N THR A 230 8.75 18.49 23.34
CA THR A 230 9.79 17.49 23.11
C THR A 230 10.68 17.31 24.33
N THR A 231 10.74 16.11 24.87
CA THR A 231 11.67 15.71 25.92
C THR A 231 12.91 15.09 25.29
N ARG A 232 14.09 15.72 25.48
CA ARG A 232 15.39 15.20 25.03
C ARG A 232 16.03 14.36 26.13
N VAL A 233 16.71 13.28 25.72
CA VAL A 233 17.41 12.37 26.62
C VAL A 233 18.85 12.85 26.83
N ALA A 234 19.21 13.13 28.08
CA ALA A 234 20.55 13.62 28.41
C ALA A 234 21.64 12.54 28.20
N ASP A 235 21.35 11.28 28.52
CA ASP A 235 22.24 10.13 28.31
C ASP A 235 21.52 9.02 27.54
N PRO A 236 21.61 9.02 26.18
CA PRO A 236 20.99 8.01 25.33
C PRO A 236 21.44 6.56 25.63
N ALA A 237 22.66 6.35 26.12
CA ALA A 237 23.17 5.01 26.39
C ALA A 237 22.43 4.28 27.52
N ARG A 238 21.68 5.01 28.37
CA ARG A 238 20.83 4.44 29.41
C ARG A 238 19.55 3.80 28.85
N TYR A 239 19.11 4.16 27.63
CA TYR A 239 17.85 3.70 27.04
C TYR A 239 18.13 3.11 25.67
N THR A 240 18.18 1.79 25.61
CA THR A 240 18.45 1.10 24.33
C THR A 240 17.41 0.04 24.04
N VAL A 241 17.16 -0.21 22.75
CA VAL A 241 16.39 -1.34 22.24
C VAL A 241 17.25 -2.11 21.24
N THR A 242 17.31 -3.43 21.40
CA THR A 242 17.90 -4.36 20.43
C THR A 242 16.79 -5.18 19.82
N LEU A 243 16.68 -5.20 18.49
CA LEU A 243 15.70 -5.96 17.74
C LEU A 243 16.41 -7.18 17.15
N GLY A 244 16.29 -8.34 17.79
CA GLY A 244 16.95 -9.58 17.39
C GLY A 244 16.38 -10.14 16.09
N THR A 245 17.20 -10.91 15.35
CA THR A 245 16.78 -11.64 14.14
C THR A 245 15.82 -12.80 14.43
N ASP A 246 15.71 -13.18 15.70
CA ASP A 246 14.82 -14.24 16.22
C ASP A 246 13.43 -13.75 16.62
N GLY A 247 13.07 -12.48 16.32
CA GLY A 247 11.80 -11.87 16.71
C GLY A 247 11.73 -11.47 18.19
N ARG A 248 12.87 -11.43 18.90
CA ARG A 248 12.94 -10.99 20.30
C ARG A 248 13.53 -9.59 20.40
N ALA A 249 12.91 -8.75 21.20
CA ALA A 249 13.43 -7.43 21.56
C ALA A 249 13.99 -7.45 22.97
N ALA A 250 15.16 -6.84 23.16
CA ALA A 250 15.76 -6.60 24.45
C ALA A 250 15.83 -5.10 24.72
N PHE A 251 15.43 -4.69 25.93
CA PHE A 251 15.42 -3.30 26.34
C PHE A 251 16.36 -3.06 27.50
N ARG A 252 17.09 -1.95 27.47
CA ARG A 252 17.66 -1.30 28.64
C ARG A 252 16.89 0.00 28.83
N LEU A 253 16.22 0.13 29.95
CA LEU A 253 15.43 1.29 30.31
C LEU A 253 16.00 1.84 31.62
N ASP A 254 17.09 2.58 31.50
CA ASP A 254 17.89 3.08 32.58
C ASP A 254 18.47 1.96 33.49
N CYS A 255 18.02 1.87 34.73
CA CYS A 255 18.41 0.81 35.68
C CYS A 255 17.65 -0.49 35.46
N ASN A 256 16.57 -0.48 34.63
CA ASN A 256 15.75 -1.64 34.34
C ASN A 256 16.12 -2.31 33.03
N ARG A 257 15.85 -3.62 32.95
CA ARG A 257 16.05 -4.43 31.75
C ARG A 257 14.73 -5.13 31.41
N GLY A 258 14.40 -5.19 30.13
CA GLY A 258 13.19 -5.83 29.67
C GLY A 258 13.41 -6.69 28.44
N ALA A 259 12.46 -7.56 28.17
CA ALA A 259 12.39 -8.35 26.96
C ALA A 259 10.94 -8.49 26.49
N SER A 260 10.76 -8.61 25.17
CA SER A 260 9.47 -8.82 24.54
C SER A 260 9.66 -9.60 23.24
N SER A 261 8.58 -10.09 22.63
CA SER A 261 8.57 -10.38 21.20
C SER A 261 8.36 -9.08 20.42
N TRP A 262 8.82 -9.04 19.16
CA TRP A 262 8.54 -7.94 18.26
C TRP A 262 8.22 -8.45 16.86
N GLN A 263 7.42 -7.68 16.14
CA GLN A 263 7.06 -7.92 14.75
C GLN A 263 7.06 -6.59 14.00
N ALA A 264 7.57 -6.60 12.79
CA ALA A 264 7.49 -5.45 11.88
C ALA A 264 7.18 -5.94 10.47
N ASP A 265 6.29 -5.21 9.80
CA ASP A 265 6.06 -5.32 8.37
C ASP A 265 6.58 -4.04 7.74
N ALA A 266 7.77 -4.11 7.16
CA ALA A 266 8.39 -2.99 6.47
C ALA A 266 7.77 -2.79 5.09
N SER A 267 7.50 -1.55 4.73
CA SER A 267 7.27 -1.15 3.34
C SER A 267 8.61 -0.74 2.70
N ASN A 268 8.67 -0.73 1.37
CA ASN A 268 9.90 -0.48 0.60
C ASN A 268 10.51 0.93 0.80
N ASN A 269 9.83 1.82 1.52
CA ASN A 269 10.27 3.21 1.78
C ASN A 269 10.89 3.43 3.16
N GLY A 270 11.33 2.36 3.87
CA GLY A 270 11.90 2.48 5.21
C GLY A 270 10.89 2.79 6.31
N SER A 271 9.61 2.63 6.06
CA SER A 271 8.54 2.76 7.07
C SER A 271 7.74 1.45 7.15
N GLY A 272 6.92 1.30 8.17
CA GLY A 272 6.07 0.13 8.29
C GLY A 272 5.36 0.03 9.63
N THR A 273 4.72 -1.11 9.86
CA THR A 273 4.16 -1.42 11.18
C THR A 273 5.26 -1.96 12.09
N LEU A 274 5.24 -1.60 13.36
CA LEU A 274 6.09 -2.16 14.41
C LEU A 274 5.25 -2.40 15.66
N ARG A 275 5.36 -3.58 16.21
CA ARG A 275 4.62 -3.96 17.43
C ARG A 275 5.51 -4.74 18.37
N PHE A 276 5.37 -4.44 19.66
CA PHE A 276 5.93 -5.24 20.73
C PHE A 276 4.83 -6.06 21.41
N GLY A 277 5.15 -7.28 21.81
CA GLY A 277 4.31 -8.09 22.64
C GLY A 277 4.31 -7.61 24.10
N ALA A 278 3.85 -8.44 25.02
CA ALA A 278 3.93 -8.15 26.45
C ALA A 278 5.41 -8.00 26.87
N ILE A 279 5.73 -6.92 27.57
CA ILE A 279 7.10 -6.63 28.02
C ILE A 279 7.28 -7.19 29.44
N ALA A 280 8.15 -8.18 29.58
CA ALA A 280 8.66 -8.62 30.87
C ALA A 280 9.84 -7.72 31.27
N MET A 281 9.79 -7.10 32.44
CA MET A 281 10.78 -6.13 32.87
C MET A 281 11.11 -6.23 34.35
N THR A 282 12.38 -5.98 34.71
CA THR A 282 12.76 -5.74 36.11
C THR A 282 12.09 -4.46 36.64
N ARG A 283 11.92 -4.36 37.97
CA ARG A 283 11.24 -3.21 38.59
C ARG A 283 12.11 -2.60 39.70
N ALA A 284 13.36 -2.30 39.35
CA ALA A 284 14.22 -1.50 40.21
C ALA A 284 13.75 -0.04 40.23
N MET A 285 13.85 0.64 41.34
CA MET A 285 13.58 2.07 41.43
C MET A 285 14.79 2.83 40.87
N CYS A 286 14.63 3.43 39.73
CA CYS A 286 15.66 4.24 39.09
C CYS A 286 15.70 5.66 39.71
N GLY A 287 16.81 6.36 39.51
CA GLY A 287 16.99 7.72 40.05
C GLY A 287 15.99 8.74 39.50
N PRO A 288 15.93 9.95 40.09
CA PRO A 288 15.07 11.03 39.64
C PRO A 288 15.32 11.37 38.16
N GLY A 289 14.23 11.67 37.40
CA GLY A 289 14.29 12.01 35.98
C GLY A 289 14.44 10.81 35.05
N SER A 290 14.35 9.56 35.55
CA SER A 290 14.34 8.37 34.71
C SER A 290 13.05 8.29 33.86
N LEU A 291 13.20 7.90 32.59
CA LEU A 291 12.10 7.67 31.66
C LEU A 291 11.66 6.19 31.63
N ASP A 292 12.21 5.33 32.49
CA ASP A 292 11.95 3.89 32.49
C ASP A 292 10.46 3.57 32.64
N GLY A 293 9.76 4.21 33.55
CA GLY A 293 8.33 4.03 33.77
C GLY A 293 7.46 4.53 32.61
N GLN A 294 7.87 5.62 31.94
CA GLN A 294 7.18 6.13 30.75
C GLN A 294 7.36 5.17 29.58
N LEU A 295 8.59 4.76 29.29
CA LEU A 295 8.89 3.83 28.22
C LEU A 295 8.20 2.49 28.41
N ALA A 296 8.20 1.95 29.64
CA ALA A 296 7.52 0.69 29.95
C ALA A 296 6.02 0.74 29.66
N ARG A 297 5.38 1.88 29.90
CA ARG A 297 3.95 2.08 29.57
C ARG A 297 3.71 2.30 28.11
N HIS A 298 4.61 3.00 27.39
CA HIS A 298 4.40 3.42 26.02
C HIS A 298 4.80 2.37 24.97
N LEU A 299 5.85 1.59 25.20
CA LEU A 299 6.35 0.61 24.22
C LEU A 299 5.29 -0.39 23.74
N PRO A 300 4.34 -0.90 24.56
CA PRO A 300 3.26 -1.77 24.09
C PRO A 300 2.29 -1.07 23.11
N TYR A 301 2.30 0.26 23.06
CA TYR A 301 1.45 1.07 22.18
C TYR A 301 2.16 1.52 20.90
N VAL A 302 3.41 1.14 20.65
CA VAL A 302 4.06 1.36 19.37
C VAL A 302 3.27 0.66 18.26
N ARG A 303 3.02 1.37 17.13
CA ARG A 303 2.23 0.85 16.01
C ARG A 303 2.93 0.95 14.67
N SER A 304 3.76 1.94 14.49
CA SER A 304 4.48 2.14 13.25
C SER A 304 5.91 2.63 13.50
N PHE A 305 6.73 2.51 12.45
CA PHE A 305 8.07 3.07 12.45
C PHE A 305 8.37 3.76 11.12
N VAL A 306 9.33 4.68 11.17
CA VAL A 306 9.97 5.30 10.02
C VAL A 306 11.47 5.28 10.25
N LEU A 307 12.24 4.82 9.26
CA LEU A 307 13.69 5.02 9.19
C LEU A 307 13.96 6.24 8.31
N LYS A 308 14.47 7.31 8.89
CA LYS A 308 14.76 8.55 8.18
C LYS A 308 16.10 9.13 8.69
N ASP A 309 16.96 9.53 7.77
CA ASP A 309 18.26 10.16 8.06
C ASP A 309 19.15 9.33 9.02
N GLY A 310 19.04 7.99 8.96
CA GLY A 310 19.75 7.06 9.82
C GLY A 310 19.15 6.91 11.22
N HIS A 311 18.03 7.56 11.52
CA HIS A 311 17.31 7.44 12.78
C HIS A 311 16.06 6.56 12.63
N LEU A 312 15.65 5.93 13.72
CA LEU A 312 14.42 5.17 13.85
C LEU A 312 13.40 5.98 14.64
N PHE A 313 12.27 6.29 14.00
CA PHE A 313 11.14 6.95 14.64
C PHE A 313 10.06 5.90 14.93
N MET A 314 9.63 5.78 16.17
CA MET A 314 8.56 4.87 16.59
C MET A 314 7.34 5.69 17.01
N ALA A 315 6.23 5.57 16.28
CA ALA A 315 4.99 6.27 16.59
C ALA A 315 4.06 5.40 17.44
N LEU A 316 3.44 6.04 18.43
CA LEU A 316 2.48 5.43 19.33
C LEU A 316 1.05 5.46 18.76
N LEU A 317 0.19 4.59 19.28
CA LEU A 317 -1.23 4.54 18.96
C LEU A 317 -1.93 5.85 19.37
N ALA A 318 -2.90 6.31 18.56
CA ALA A 318 -3.82 7.41 18.86
C ALA A 318 -3.09 8.70 19.31
N ASP A 319 -2.13 9.12 18.50
CA ASP A 319 -1.37 10.37 18.70
C ASP A 319 -0.65 10.45 20.06
N GLY A 320 -0.27 9.29 20.61
CA GLY A 320 0.43 9.21 21.88
C GLY A 320 1.85 9.78 21.87
N GLY A 321 2.38 10.13 20.70
CA GLY A 321 3.71 10.72 20.51
C GLY A 321 4.66 9.86 19.67
N ILE A 322 5.87 10.38 19.46
CA ILE A 322 6.92 9.77 18.64
C ILE A 322 8.20 9.68 19.45
N TYR A 323 8.80 8.51 19.47
CA TYR A 323 10.15 8.28 19.99
C TYR A 323 11.16 8.32 18.86
N GLU A 324 12.22 9.12 19.00
CA GLU A 324 13.35 9.21 18.09
C GLU A 324 14.53 8.43 18.67
N TRP A 325 15.10 7.52 17.86
CA TRP A 325 16.21 6.66 18.25
C TRP A 325 17.36 6.78 17.23
N ALA A 326 18.60 6.85 17.72
CA ALA A 326 19.79 6.75 16.89
C ALA A 326 20.37 5.34 16.91
N PRO A 327 21.10 4.91 15.86
CA PRO A 327 21.79 3.62 15.88
C PRO A 327 22.92 3.64 16.92
N VAL A 328 23.05 2.52 17.63
CA VAL A 328 24.22 2.30 18.49
C VAL A 328 25.34 1.78 17.59
N ARG A 329 26.42 2.53 17.48
CA ARG A 329 27.63 2.15 16.71
C ARG A 329 28.49 1.17 17.50
#